data_0ecf8fc162aeaa82a6c545fcdff396ec
#
_entry.id   0ecf8fc162aeaa82a6c545fcdff396ec
#
_cell.length_a   1.000
_cell.length_b   1.000
_cell.length_c   1.000
_cell.angle_alpha   90.00
_cell.angle_beta   90.00
_cell.angle_gamma   90.00
#
_symmetry.space_group_name_H-M   'P 1'
#
loop_
_entity.id
_entity.type
_entity.pdbx_description
1 polymer ?
#
loop_
_entity_poly.entity_id
_entity_poly.type
_entity_poly.pdbx_seq_one_letter_code
_entity_poly.pdbx_strand_id
1 'polypeptide(L)'
;MDGRRQLGEFLQTRRARLRPEDVGLAGYGDRRRVPGLRREELALLAGVSASYYARLEQGASLNASAEVLDAIAGALGLDDAERRHLHNLAGPRRRPGNRRPAPERLTAATRQLVAALADVPVVVLGRRGDVLAWTRTGHALHAGHLGHGDPDRKGARPNMTRLVFTDAHTRELYPGWAAKARDVVGNLRLAAGQHPDDPLLASLIGELSMKSPEFAALWSDHRVRACDVGVYEMHHAIVGAMTVTQQTLHTEQGQRVVVATAEPDSASAHALQLLAQDVTAREPARH
;
A
#
# COMPACT_ATOMS: atom_id res chain seq x y z
N MET A 1 1.15 0.15 -18.01
CA MET A 1 0.43 -1.14 -17.83
C MET A 1 -1.03 -0.95 -18.27
N ASP A 2 -1.63 -1.92 -18.95
CA ASP A 2 -3.01 -1.80 -19.38
C ASP A 2 -3.97 -2.12 -18.23
N GLY A 3 -4.76 -1.14 -17.74
CA GLY A 3 -5.70 -1.33 -16.65
C GLY A 3 -6.82 -2.35 -16.95
N ARG A 4 -7.08 -2.61 -18.25
CA ARG A 4 -7.95 -3.71 -18.68
C ARG A 4 -7.39 -5.06 -18.25
N ARG A 5 -6.10 -5.23 -18.43
CA ARG A 5 -5.39 -6.41 -18.00
C ARG A 5 -5.36 -6.54 -16.48
N GLN A 6 -5.14 -5.42 -15.77
CA GLN A 6 -5.14 -5.41 -14.30
C GLN A 6 -6.50 -5.76 -13.71
N LEU A 7 -7.61 -5.24 -14.29
CA LEU A 7 -8.96 -5.62 -13.89
C LEU A 7 -9.21 -7.12 -14.08
N GLY A 8 -8.85 -7.65 -15.26
CA GLY A 8 -9.01 -9.06 -15.57
C GLY A 8 -8.20 -9.96 -14.62
N GLU A 9 -6.92 -9.63 -14.41
CA GLU A 9 -6.02 -10.35 -13.50
C GLU A 9 -6.54 -10.32 -12.05
N PHE A 10 -7.05 -9.17 -11.59
CA PHE A 10 -7.65 -9.03 -10.26
C PHE A 10 -8.86 -9.94 -10.10
N LEU A 11 -9.84 -9.87 -11.02
CA LEU A 11 -11.06 -10.67 -10.98
C LEU A 11 -10.75 -12.17 -11.03
N GLN A 12 -9.85 -12.59 -11.92
CA GLN A 12 -9.45 -13.98 -12.07
C GLN A 12 -8.80 -14.51 -10.78
N THR A 13 -7.90 -13.73 -10.18
CA THR A 13 -7.19 -14.14 -8.96
C THR A 13 -8.14 -14.25 -7.78
N ARG A 14 -9.10 -13.32 -7.64
CA ARG A 14 -10.10 -13.37 -6.56
C ARG A 14 -11.03 -14.56 -6.71
N ARG A 15 -11.54 -14.82 -7.91
CA ARG A 15 -12.39 -15.97 -8.20
C ARG A 15 -11.67 -17.30 -7.95
N ALA A 16 -10.40 -17.40 -8.31
CA ALA A 16 -9.61 -18.62 -8.11
C ALA A 16 -9.39 -18.99 -6.64
N ARG A 17 -9.56 -18.06 -5.71
CA ARG A 17 -9.38 -18.27 -4.26
C ARG A 17 -10.64 -18.73 -3.55
N LEU A 18 -11.81 -18.46 -4.10
CA LEU A 18 -13.09 -18.84 -3.51
C LEU A 18 -13.40 -20.29 -3.79
N ARG A 19 -13.73 -21.06 -2.76
CA ARG A 19 -14.25 -22.41 -2.91
C ARG A 19 -15.77 -22.36 -3.03
N PRO A 20 -16.40 -23.26 -3.78
CA PRO A 20 -17.86 -23.32 -3.87
C PRO A 20 -18.55 -23.45 -2.53
N GLU A 21 -17.90 -24.17 -1.61
CA GLU A 21 -18.41 -24.40 -0.25
C GLU A 21 -18.49 -23.08 0.54
N ASP A 22 -17.53 -22.14 0.31
CA ASP A 22 -17.46 -20.83 0.99
C ASP A 22 -18.63 -19.91 0.59
N VAL A 23 -19.26 -20.18 -0.55
CA VAL A 23 -20.35 -19.36 -1.14
C VAL A 23 -21.69 -20.10 -1.21
N GLY A 24 -21.84 -21.24 -0.50
CA GLY A 24 -23.09 -21.99 -0.42
C GLY A 24 -23.48 -22.74 -1.71
N LEU A 25 -22.57 -22.90 -2.66
CA LEU A 25 -22.78 -23.70 -3.82
C LEU A 25 -22.46 -25.15 -3.48
N ALA A 26 -23.48 -26.03 -3.54
CA ALA A 26 -23.28 -27.46 -3.40
C ALA A 26 -22.32 -27.96 -4.49
N GLY A 27 -21.25 -28.66 -4.07
CA GLY A 27 -20.30 -29.25 -4.98
C GLY A 27 -21.01 -30.29 -5.89
N TYR A 28 -21.44 -29.87 -7.06
CA TYR A 28 -21.91 -30.82 -8.09
C TYR A 28 -20.72 -31.66 -8.56
N GLY A 29 -20.79 -32.92 -8.23
CA GLY A 29 -19.90 -34.04 -8.46
C GLY A 29 -18.88 -33.94 -9.58
N ASP A 30 -17.76 -34.58 -9.30
CA ASP A 30 -16.74 -35.11 -10.19
C ASP A 30 -15.82 -34.14 -10.94
N ARG A 31 -14.52 -34.29 -10.63
CA ARG A 31 -13.34 -33.77 -11.35
C ARG A 31 -13.38 -32.31 -11.73
N ARG A 32 -13.28 -31.43 -10.71
CA ARG A 32 -12.99 -30.03 -10.97
C ARG A 32 -11.59 -29.86 -11.56
N ARG A 33 -11.53 -29.28 -12.78
CA ARG A 33 -10.25 -28.92 -13.43
C ARG A 33 -9.63 -27.64 -12.88
N VAL A 34 -10.37 -26.88 -12.05
CA VAL A 34 -9.92 -25.60 -11.45
C VAL A 34 -10.25 -25.63 -9.95
N PRO A 35 -9.29 -25.22 -9.10
CA PRO A 35 -9.48 -25.26 -7.63
C PRO A 35 -10.48 -24.22 -7.09
N GLY A 36 -10.80 -23.15 -7.85
CA GLY A 36 -11.70 -22.08 -7.44
C GLY A 36 -13.07 -22.13 -8.13
N LEU A 37 -13.86 -21.04 -7.95
CA LEU A 37 -15.14 -20.88 -8.63
C LEU A 37 -14.96 -20.84 -10.15
N ARG A 38 -15.91 -21.45 -10.88
CA ARG A 38 -16.02 -21.27 -12.33
C ARG A 38 -16.59 -19.88 -12.64
N ARG A 39 -16.33 -19.37 -13.86
CA ARG A 39 -16.88 -18.07 -14.31
C ARG A 39 -18.39 -18.02 -14.26
N GLU A 40 -19.03 -19.13 -14.64
CA GLU A 40 -20.48 -19.28 -14.64
C GLU A 40 -21.05 -19.27 -13.21
N GLU A 41 -20.36 -19.92 -12.27
CA GLU A 41 -20.75 -19.95 -10.85
C GLU A 41 -20.68 -18.53 -10.23
N LEU A 42 -19.61 -17.80 -10.49
CA LEU A 42 -19.50 -16.42 -10.00
C LEU A 42 -20.50 -15.48 -10.68
N ALA A 43 -20.70 -15.62 -11.99
CA ALA A 43 -21.68 -14.83 -12.72
C ALA A 43 -23.10 -15.03 -12.17
N LEU A 44 -23.46 -16.27 -11.84
CA LEU A 44 -24.74 -16.61 -11.19
C LEU A 44 -24.87 -15.92 -9.83
N LEU A 45 -23.84 -16.02 -8.97
CA LEU A 45 -23.83 -15.37 -7.66
C LEU A 45 -23.94 -13.84 -7.73
N ALA A 46 -23.29 -13.25 -8.75
CA ALA A 46 -23.31 -11.80 -8.99
C ALA A 46 -24.56 -11.32 -9.75
N GLY A 47 -25.46 -12.22 -10.17
CA GLY A 47 -26.64 -11.85 -10.95
C GLY A 47 -26.33 -11.27 -12.35
N VAL A 48 -25.20 -11.63 -12.94
CA VAL A 48 -24.77 -11.19 -14.28
C VAL A 48 -24.67 -12.37 -15.26
N SER A 49 -24.69 -12.09 -16.57
CA SER A 49 -24.49 -13.18 -17.53
C SER A 49 -23.03 -13.68 -17.52
N ALA A 50 -22.84 -14.99 -17.70
CA ALA A 50 -21.51 -15.60 -17.77
C ALA A 50 -20.63 -14.98 -18.89
N SER A 51 -21.24 -14.64 -20.02
CA SER A 51 -20.56 -14.00 -21.14
C SER A 51 -20.13 -12.56 -20.82
N TYR A 52 -20.92 -11.83 -20.03
CA TYR A 52 -20.57 -10.49 -19.56
C TYR A 52 -19.39 -10.54 -18.58
N TYR A 53 -19.47 -11.43 -17.57
CA TYR A 53 -18.37 -11.62 -16.62
C TYR A 53 -17.07 -12.06 -17.31
N ALA A 54 -17.17 -13.00 -18.28
CA ALA A 54 -16.01 -13.45 -19.05
C ALA A 54 -15.34 -12.29 -19.81
N ARG A 55 -16.12 -11.37 -20.41
CA ARG A 55 -15.58 -10.18 -21.08
C ARG A 55 -14.91 -9.20 -20.11
N LEU A 56 -15.46 -9.03 -18.90
CA LEU A 56 -14.81 -8.22 -17.85
C LEU A 56 -13.48 -8.84 -17.43
N GLU A 57 -13.44 -10.14 -17.18
CA GLU A 57 -12.23 -10.87 -16.79
C GLU A 57 -11.17 -10.89 -17.90
N GLN A 58 -11.59 -10.84 -19.18
CA GLN A 58 -10.70 -10.72 -20.33
C GLN A 58 -10.27 -9.27 -20.63
N GLY A 59 -10.77 -8.29 -19.87
CA GLY A 59 -10.49 -6.88 -20.12
C GLY A 59 -11.18 -6.33 -21.38
N ALA A 60 -12.15 -7.05 -21.95
CA ALA A 60 -12.85 -6.66 -23.17
C ALA A 60 -13.99 -5.64 -22.93
N SER A 61 -14.41 -5.43 -21.68
CA SER A 61 -15.42 -4.45 -21.30
C SER A 61 -14.95 -3.61 -20.11
N LEU A 62 -15.04 -2.28 -20.23
CA LEU A 62 -14.71 -1.31 -19.15
C LEU A 62 -15.94 -0.57 -18.61
N ASN A 63 -17.13 -0.78 -19.20
CA ASN A 63 -18.33 -0.03 -18.85
C ASN A 63 -19.24 -0.86 -17.94
N ALA A 64 -18.71 -1.37 -16.83
CA ALA A 64 -19.54 -1.95 -15.79
C ALA A 64 -20.15 -0.81 -14.96
N SER A 65 -21.47 -0.85 -14.72
CA SER A 65 -22.10 0.09 -13.79
C SER A 65 -21.61 -0.17 -12.35
N ALA A 66 -21.77 0.82 -11.49
CA ALA A 66 -21.39 0.70 -10.08
C ALA A 66 -22.13 -0.48 -9.41
N GLU A 67 -23.41 -0.66 -9.73
CA GLU A 67 -24.24 -1.74 -9.19
C GLU A 67 -23.72 -3.13 -9.59
N VAL A 68 -23.27 -3.27 -10.86
CA VAL A 68 -22.67 -4.52 -11.34
C VAL A 68 -21.35 -4.81 -10.66
N LEU A 69 -20.50 -3.77 -10.46
CA LEU A 69 -19.24 -3.93 -9.74
C LEU A 69 -19.47 -4.30 -8.28
N ASP A 70 -20.48 -3.71 -7.63
CA ASP A 70 -20.84 -4.03 -6.25
C ASP A 70 -21.40 -5.46 -6.11
N ALA A 71 -22.20 -5.90 -7.07
CA ALA A 71 -22.69 -7.27 -7.10
C ALA A 71 -21.55 -8.28 -7.26
N ILE A 72 -20.61 -8.01 -8.17
CA ILE A 72 -19.39 -8.82 -8.35
C ILE A 72 -18.52 -8.77 -7.08
N ALA A 73 -18.36 -7.62 -6.46
CA ALA A 73 -17.62 -7.47 -5.21
C ALA A 73 -18.23 -8.30 -4.08
N GLY A 74 -19.55 -8.29 -3.95
CA GLY A 74 -20.28 -9.11 -2.99
C GLY A 74 -20.10 -10.61 -3.25
N ALA A 75 -20.25 -11.04 -4.50
CA ALA A 75 -20.06 -12.44 -4.90
C ALA A 75 -18.61 -12.93 -4.71
N LEU A 76 -17.63 -12.05 -4.82
CA LEU A 76 -16.21 -12.32 -4.55
C LEU A 76 -15.83 -12.20 -3.07
N GLY A 77 -16.73 -11.78 -2.17
CA GLY A 77 -16.42 -11.56 -0.76
C GLY A 77 -15.35 -10.48 -0.53
N LEU A 78 -15.32 -9.44 -1.38
CA LEU A 78 -14.32 -8.39 -1.29
C LEU A 78 -14.57 -7.48 -0.08
N ASP A 79 -13.50 -7.15 0.64
CA ASP A 79 -13.54 -6.11 1.67
C ASP A 79 -13.66 -4.70 1.05
N ASP A 80 -13.85 -3.68 1.89
CA ASP A 80 -14.03 -2.29 1.44
C ASP A 80 -12.84 -1.74 0.65
N ALA A 81 -11.62 -2.17 0.95
CA ALA A 81 -10.42 -1.74 0.24
C ALA A 81 -10.35 -2.40 -1.15
N GLU A 82 -10.66 -3.67 -1.22
CA GLU A 82 -10.72 -4.46 -2.45
C GLU A 82 -11.87 -4.00 -3.35
N ARG A 83 -13.04 -3.67 -2.77
CA ARG A 83 -14.19 -3.09 -3.48
C ARG A 83 -13.80 -1.75 -4.10
N ARG A 84 -13.22 -0.85 -3.33
CA ARG A 84 -12.71 0.44 -3.85
C ARG A 84 -11.69 0.24 -4.96
N HIS A 85 -10.80 -0.75 -4.83
CA HIS A 85 -9.82 -1.07 -5.86
C HIS A 85 -10.47 -1.57 -7.14
N LEU A 86 -11.48 -2.45 -7.06
CA LEU A 86 -12.27 -2.93 -8.20
C LEU A 86 -12.90 -1.75 -8.96
N HIS A 87 -13.56 -0.84 -8.25
CA HIS A 87 -14.15 0.37 -8.85
C HIS A 87 -13.11 1.25 -9.54
N ASN A 88 -11.93 1.44 -8.93
CA ASN A 88 -10.83 2.21 -9.50
C ASN A 88 -10.28 1.58 -10.79
N LEU A 89 -10.17 0.26 -10.85
CA LEU A 89 -9.72 -0.48 -12.04
C LEU A 89 -10.74 -0.41 -13.19
N ALA A 90 -12.04 -0.40 -12.86
CA ALA A 90 -13.14 -0.37 -13.83
C ALA A 90 -13.55 1.05 -14.23
N GLY A 91 -13.12 2.07 -13.49
CA GLY A 91 -13.51 3.48 -13.70
C GLY A 91 -13.06 4.08 -15.04
N PRO A 92 -13.71 5.16 -15.49
CA PRO A 92 -13.36 5.84 -16.72
C PRO A 92 -11.93 6.38 -16.65
N ARG A 93 -11.10 5.97 -17.60
CA ARG A 93 -9.73 6.49 -17.73
C ARG A 93 -9.77 7.96 -18.11
N ARG A 94 -9.14 8.81 -17.32
CA ARG A 94 -8.66 10.09 -17.82
C ARG A 94 -7.64 9.78 -18.92
N ARG A 95 -7.87 10.31 -20.13
CA ARG A 95 -6.88 10.21 -21.22
C ARG A 95 -5.50 10.63 -20.68
N PRO A 96 -4.44 9.87 -20.95
CA PRO A 96 -3.11 10.25 -20.53
C PRO A 96 -2.77 11.59 -21.16
N GLY A 97 -2.87 12.66 -20.37
CA GLY A 97 -2.27 13.92 -20.75
C GLY A 97 -0.77 13.70 -20.76
N ASN A 98 -0.08 14.10 -21.82
CA ASN A 98 1.38 13.99 -22.02
C ASN A 98 2.19 14.88 -21.02
N ARG A 99 1.59 15.21 -19.87
CA ARG A 99 2.20 15.98 -18.78
C ARG A 99 2.83 15.00 -17.79
N ARG A 100 4.14 15.12 -17.62
CA ARG A 100 4.81 14.52 -16.43
C ARG A 100 4.00 14.92 -15.18
N PRO A 101 3.62 13.96 -14.31
CA PRO A 101 2.93 14.28 -13.07
C PRO A 101 3.75 15.35 -12.32
N ALA A 102 3.10 16.41 -11.89
CA ALA A 102 3.77 17.43 -11.09
C ALA A 102 4.38 16.78 -9.85
N PRO A 103 5.57 17.22 -9.41
CA PRO A 103 6.17 16.73 -8.16
C PRO A 103 5.19 16.91 -7.01
N GLU A 104 4.99 15.87 -6.21
CA GLU A 104 4.16 15.96 -5.02
C GLU A 104 4.82 16.91 -4.02
N ARG A 105 4.03 17.83 -3.49
CA ARG A 105 4.47 18.83 -2.52
C ARG A 105 3.55 18.84 -1.33
N LEU A 106 4.09 19.08 -0.15
CA LEU A 106 3.30 19.31 1.06
C LEU A 106 2.49 20.58 0.97
N THR A 107 1.26 20.54 1.46
CA THR A 107 0.49 21.75 1.74
C THR A 107 1.09 22.47 2.95
N ALA A 108 0.78 23.76 3.09
CA ALA A 108 1.18 24.52 4.28
C ALA A 108 0.61 23.90 5.57
N ALA A 109 -0.66 23.47 5.52
CA ALA A 109 -1.33 22.82 6.65
C ALA A 109 -0.67 21.50 7.06
N THR A 110 -0.31 20.63 6.10
CA THR A 110 0.40 19.37 6.41
C THR A 110 1.78 19.66 7.00
N ARG A 111 2.46 20.69 6.52
CA ARG A 111 3.78 21.11 7.07
C ARG A 111 3.66 21.59 8.51
N GLN A 112 2.62 22.40 8.81
CA GLN A 112 2.34 22.85 10.17
C GLN A 112 2.01 21.68 11.10
N LEU A 113 1.22 20.70 10.64
CA LEU A 113 0.93 19.49 11.40
C LEU A 113 2.19 18.70 11.75
N VAL A 114 3.08 18.47 10.76
CA VAL A 114 4.36 17.77 11.00
C VAL A 114 5.23 18.54 12.01
N ALA A 115 5.28 19.87 11.90
CA ALA A 115 6.03 20.71 12.84
C ALA A 115 5.44 20.65 14.27
N ALA A 116 4.12 20.60 14.41
CA ALA A 116 3.44 20.47 15.70
C ALA A 116 3.64 19.10 16.38
N LEU A 117 3.96 18.07 15.61
CA LEU A 117 4.21 16.72 16.06
C LEU A 117 5.72 16.40 16.19
N ALA A 118 6.55 17.39 16.49
CA ALA A 118 8.02 17.28 16.42
C ALA A 118 8.60 16.07 17.17
N ASP A 119 8.05 15.74 18.34
CA ASP A 119 8.53 14.67 19.21
C ASP A 119 7.87 13.29 18.89
N VAL A 120 6.87 13.28 18.02
CA VAL A 120 6.19 12.06 17.60
C VAL A 120 6.84 11.56 16.30
N PRO A 121 7.10 10.24 16.16
CA PRO A 121 7.59 9.69 14.90
C PRO A 121 6.52 9.80 13.81
N VAL A 122 6.71 10.75 12.87
CA VAL A 122 5.82 10.99 11.74
C VAL A 122 6.60 10.97 10.44
N VAL A 123 6.05 10.29 9.44
CA VAL A 123 6.55 10.31 8.05
C VAL A 123 5.39 10.65 7.12
N VAL A 124 5.56 11.63 6.24
CA VAL A 124 4.59 11.97 5.20
C VAL A 124 5.05 11.39 3.88
N LEU A 125 4.21 10.55 3.31
CA LEU A 125 4.48 9.82 2.08
C LEU A 125 3.60 10.32 0.94
N GLY A 126 4.19 10.46 -0.23
CA GLY A 126 3.46 10.60 -1.48
C GLY A 126 2.84 9.27 -1.93
N ARG A 127 2.05 9.31 -3.02
CA ARG A 127 1.36 8.14 -3.58
C ARG A 127 2.30 6.98 -3.95
N ARG A 128 3.55 7.27 -4.35
CA ARG A 128 4.56 6.28 -4.72
C ARG A 128 5.42 5.81 -3.55
N GLY A 129 5.15 6.31 -2.32
CA GLY A 129 5.98 6.05 -1.15
C GLY A 129 7.19 6.96 -1.04
N ASP A 130 7.31 8.01 -1.88
CA ASP A 130 8.33 9.05 -1.72
C ASP A 130 8.14 9.79 -0.41
N VAL A 131 9.19 9.95 0.38
CA VAL A 131 9.14 10.72 1.63
C VAL A 131 9.08 12.21 1.29
N LEU A 132 7.96 12.84 1.63
CA LEU A 132 7.75 14.28 1.41
C LEU A 132 8.22 15.11 2.59
N ALA A 133 8.10 14.58 3.79
CA ALA A 133 8.64 15.10 5.04
C ALA A 133 8.66 14.02 6.10
N TRP A 134 9.39 14.25 7.16
CA TRP A 134 9.36 13.51 8.41
C TRP A 134 9.64 14.45 9.59
N THR A 135 9.19 14.04 10.77
CA THR A 135 9.71 14.61 12.00
C THR A 135 11.12 14.07 12.24
N ARG A 136 11.88 14.69 13.11
CA ARG A 136 13.22 14.19 13.47
C ARG A 136 13.14 12.79 14.08
N THR A 137 12.18 12.58 14.98
CA THR A 137 11.93 11.29 15.59
C THR A 137 11.47 10.24 14.56
N GLY A 138 10.63 10.65 13.58
CA GLY A 138 10.23 9.79 12.46
C GLY A 138 11.39 9.39 11.54
N HIS A 139 12.29 10.35 11.24
CA HIS A 139 13.52 10.06 10.53
C HIS A 139 14.41 9.10 11.30
N ALA A 140 14.68 9.38 12.58
CA ALA A 140 15.53 8.53 13.43
C ALA A 140 14.96 7.12 13.53
N LEU A 141 13.65 6.96 13.73
CA LEU A 141 12.99 5.66 13.87
C LEU A 141 13.08 4.82 12.59
N HIS A 142 12.89 5.42 11.41
CA HIS A 142 12.73 4.65 10.17
C HIS A 142 13.93 4.68 9.24
N ALA A 143 14.75 5.72 9.30
CA ALA A 143 15.76 6.00 8.29
C ALA A 143 16.95 6.80 8.83
N GLY A 144 17.34 6.59 10.10
CA GLY A 144 18.42 7.33 10.76
C GLY A 144 19.80 7.23 10.08
N HIS A 145 19.97 6.25 9.19
CA HIS A 145 21.17 6.09 8.35
C HIS A 145 21.18 7.01 7.11
N LEU A 146 20.04 7.65 6.77
CA LEU A 146 19.92 8.62 5.69
C LEU A 146 20.06 10.05 6.21
N GLY A 147 20.22 11.02 5.29
CA GLY A 147 20.24 12.44 5.66
C GLY A 147 18.85 12.96 6.02
N HIS A 148 18.70 13.62 7.18
CA HIS A 148 17.40 14.21 7.57
C HIS A 148 16.84 15.17 6.52
N GLY A 149 17.69 15.94 5.81
CA GLY A 149 17.30 16.88 4.75
C GLY A 149 17.07 16.26 3.37
N ASP A 150 17.19 14.95 3.21
CA ASP A 150 17.08 14.27 1.90
C ASP A 150 15.70 14.40 1.23
N PRO A 151 14.56 14.51 1.94
CA PRO A 151 13.27 14.76 1.29
C PRO A 151 13.23 16.03 0.43
N ASP A 152 14.01 17.06 0.77
CA ASP A 152 14.08 18.33 0.06
C ASP A 152 15.10 18.33 -1.08
N ARG A 153 15.98 17.32 -1.15
CA ARG A 153 17.02 17.22 -2.18
C ARG A 153 16.45 16.66 -3.49
N LYS A 154 16.66 17.38 -4.57
CA LYS A 154 16.31 16.91 -5.92
C LYS A 154 17.14 15.68 -6.26
N GLY A 155 16.45 14.57 -6.63
CA GLY A 155 17.08 13.31 -7.06
C GLY A 155 17.54 12.37 -5.95
N ALA A 156 17.52 12.82 -4.68
CA ALA A 156 17.93 12.00 -3.53
C ALA A 156 16.77 11.70 -2.55
N ARG A 157 15.54 12.07 -2.91
CA ARG A 157 14.37 11.87 -2.06
C ARG A 157 14.22 10.39 -1.71
N PRO A 158 14.19 10.03 -0.41
CA PRO A 158 13.99 8.65 0.01
C PRO A 158 12.62 8.14 -0.42
N ASN A 159 12.54 6.85 -0.70
CA ASN A 159 11.28 6.19 -1.01
C ASN A 159 11.11 4.99 -0.08
N MET A 160 10.10 5.03 0.81
CA MET A 160 9.89 3.99 1.82
C MET A 160 9.58 2.62 1.20
N THR A 161 8.97 2.58 0.02
CA THR A 161 8.74 1.31 -0.68
C THR A 161 10.07 0.68 -1.12
N ARG A 162 10.99 1.48 -1.67
CA ARG A 162 12.34 0.99 -2.00
C ARG A 162 13.09 0.53 -0.76
N LEU A 163 13.09 1.33 0.31
CA LEU A 163 13.79 0.99 1.55
C LEU A 163 13.33 -0.37 2.08
N VAL A 164 12.04 -0.66 2.13
CA VAL A 164 11.54 -1.95 2.62
C VAL A 164 12.08 -3.13 1.81
N PHE A 165 12.30 -2.99 0.51
CA PHE A 165 12.70 -4.10 -0.36
C PHE A 165 14.18 -4.16 -0.71
N THR A 166 14.92 -3.06 -0.60
CA THR A 166 16.29 -2.97 -1.09
C THR A 166 17.30 -2.47 -0.06
N ASP A 167 16.86 -2.08 1.14
CA ASP A 167 17.73 -1.54 2.18
C ASP A 167 17.90 -2.52 3.33
N ALA A 168 19.15 -2.85 3.64
CA ALA A 168 19.51 -3.79 4.70
C ALA A 168 19.10 -3.26 6.08
N HIS A 169 19.32 -1.98 6.36
CA HIS A 169 18.94 -1.36 7.63
C HIS A 169 17.44 -1.48 7.90
N THR A 170 16.61 -1.19 6.88
CA THR A 170 15.15 -1.33 7.01
C THR A 170 14.74 -2.78 7.22
N ARG A 171 15.45 -3.75 6.61
CA ARG A 171 15.17 -5.17 6.80
C ARG A 171 15.50 -5.64 8.22
N GLU A 172 16.59 -5.16 8.78
CA GLU A 172 17.00 -5.45 10.17
C GLU A 172 16.07 -4.78 11.20
N LEU A 173 15.56 -3.58 10.88
CA LEU A 173 14.65 -2.84 11.74
C LEU A 173 13.33 -3.60 11.98
N TYR A 174 12.85 -4.42 11.02
CA TYR A 174 11.60 -5.16 11.12
C TYR A 174 11.84 -6.67 11.21
N PRO A 175 11.88 -7.29 12.43
CA PRO A 175 11.96 -8.74 12.58
C PRO A 175 10.84 -9.47 11.81
N GLY A 176 9.62 -8.93 11.86
CA GLY A 176 8.47 -9.38 11.09
C GLY A 176 8.40 -8.77 9.66
N TRP A 177 9.53 -8.64 8.97
CA TRP A 177 9.65 -7.94 7.67
C TRP A 177 8.59 -8.39 6.64
N ALA A 178 8.26 -9.67 6.59
CA ALA A 178 7.29 -10.20 5.62
C ALA A 178 5.87 -9.59 5.79
N ALA A 179 5.47 -9.26 7.02
CA ALA A 179 4.20 -8.56 7.27
C ALA A 179 4.27 -7.12 6.75
N LYS A 180 5.35 -6.41 7.09
CA LYS A 180 5.61 -5.04 6.61
C LYS A 180 5.64 -4.95 5.08
N ALA A 181 6.31 -5.90 4.43
CA ALA A 181 6.39 -5.98 2.97
C ALA A 181 5.01 -6.15 2.31
N ARG A 182 4.15 -7.03 2.87
CA ARG A 182 2.77 -7.21 2.38
C ARG A 182 1.94 -5.94 2.49
N ASP A 183 2.03 -5.22 3.60
CA ASP A 183 1.29 -3.98 3.81
C ASP A 183 1.75 -2.88 2.85
N VAL A 184 3.06 -2.76 2.63
CA VAL A 184 3.62 -1.80 1.67
C VAL A 184 3.19 -2.12 0.24
N VAL A 185 3.21 -3.39 -0.17
CA VAL A 185 2.73 -3.81 -1.51
C VAL A 185 1.22 -3.56 -1.65
N GLY A 186 0.42 -3.84 -0.61
CA GLY A 186 -1.02 -3.56 -0.59
C GLY A 186 -1.31 -2.08 -0.87
N ASN A 187 -0.63 -1.19 -0.13
CA ASN A 187 -0.75 0.26 -0.30
C ASN A 187 -0.29 0.75 -1.69
N LEU A 188 0.83 0.18 -2.21
CA LEU A 188 1.32 0.53 -3.55
C LEU A 188 0.34 0.10 -4.64
N ARG A 189 -0.32 -1.03 -4.45
CA ARG A 189 -1.33 -1.55 -5.36
C ARG A 189 -2.59 -0.68 -5.39
N LEU A 190 -3.06 -0.21 -4.22
CA LEU A 190 -4.15 0.77 -4.14
C LEU A 190 -3.80 2.05 -4.91
N ALA A 191 -2.57 2.56 -4.73
CA ALA A 191 -2.09 3.71 -5.47
C ALA A 191 -2.04 3.45 -6.99
N ALA A 192 -1.62 2.27 -7.42
CA ALA A 192 -1.59 1.90 -8.84
C ALA A 192 -2.99 1.81 -9.45
N GLY A 193 -3.97 1.32 -8.70
CA GLY A 193 -5.39 1.31 -9.13
C GLY A 193 -5.98 2.72 -9.23
N GLN A 194 -5.62 3.62 -8.31
CA GLN A 194 -6.07 5.02 -8.31
C GLN A 194 -5.36 5.87 -9.38
N HIS A 195 -4.12 5.53 -9.74
CA HIS A 195 -3.27 6.28 -10.67
C HIS A 195 -2.66 5.38 -11.75
N PRO A 196 -3.48 4.72 -12.58
CA PRO A 196 -3.01 3.73 -13.56
C PRO A 196 -2.09 4.33 -14.63
N ASP A 197 -2.22 5.63 -14.87
CA ASP A 197 -1.46 6.38 -15.89
C ASP A 197 -0.22 7.10 -15.31
N ASP A 198 0.18 6.83 -14.05
CA ASP A 198 1.39 7.39 -13.45
C ASP A 198 2.65 6.62 -13.92
N PRO A 199 3.47 7.17 -14.84
CA PRO A 199 4.61 6.46 -15.41
C PRO A 199 5.72 6.23 -14.37
N LEU A 200 5.84 7.10 -13.37
CA LEU A 200 6.84 6.94 -12.31
C LEU A 200 6.46 5.83 -11.33
N LEU A 201 5.14 5.66 -11.09
CA LEU A 201 4.65 4.54 -10.31
C LEU A 201 4.87 3.22 -11.06
N ALA A 202 4.59 3.17 -12.36
CA ALA A 202 4.86 2.00 -13.20
C ALA A 202 6.36 1.67 -13.24
N SER A 203 7.22 2.69 -13.32
CA SER A 203 8.68 2.52 -13.28
C SER A 203 9.16 1.96 -11.94
N LEU A 204 8.62 2.45 -10.81
CA LEU A 204 8.95 1.95 -9.48
C LEU A 204 8.55 0.46 -9.32
N ILE A 205 7.36 0.09 -9.78
CA ILE A 205 6.89 -1.30 -9.74
C ILE A 205 7.79 -2.19 -10.61
N GLY A 206 8.13 -1.76 -11.82
CA GLY A 206 9.05 -2.48 -12.71
C GLY A 206 10.45 -2.66 -12.10
N GLU A 207 11.00 -1.59 -11.53
CA GLU A 207 12.30 -1.61 -10.84
C GLU A 207 12.31 -2.62 -9.68
N LEU A 208 11.32 -2.55 -8.79
CA LEU A 208 11.23 -3.43 -7.62
C LEU A 208 10.97 -4.89 -8.02
N SER A 209 10.19 -5.13 -9.07
CA SER A 209 9.95 -6.48 -9.60
C SER A 209 11.22 -7.12 -10.14
N MET A 210 12.16 -6.32 -10.65
CA MET A 210 13.46 -6.81 -11.13
C MET A 210 14.49 -6.98 -10.01
N LYS A 211 14.44 -6.11 -8.98
CA LYS A 211 15.45 -6.06 -7.91
C LYS A 211 15.13 -6.95 -6.71
N SER A 212 13.84 -7.29 -6.47
CA SER A 212 13.42 -8.09 -5.32
C SER A 212 12.47 -9.21 -5.76
N PRO A 213 12.92 -10.47 -5.69
CA PRO A 213 12.05 -11.63 -5.90
C PRO A 213 10.85 -11.65 -4.96
N GLU A 214 11.03 -11.21 -3.71
CA GLU A 214 9.96 -11.13 -2.72
C GLU A 214 8.90 -10.09 -3.12
N PHE A 215 9.33 -8.92 -3.65
CA PHE A 215 8.39 -7.94 -4.19
C PHE A 215 7.63 -8.51 -5.38
N ALA A 216 8.33 -9.16 -6.33
CA ALA A 216 7.71 -9.76 -7.51
C ALA A 216 6.65 -10.80 -7.12
N ALA A 217 6.97 -11.68 -6.16
CA ALA A 217 6.04 -12.69 -5.63
C ALA A 217 4.81 -12.04 -4.97
N LEU A 218 5.01 -11.06 -4.09
CA LEU A 218 3.92 -10.34 -3.44
C LEU A 218 3.08 -9.53 -4.45
N TRP A 219 3.72 -8.94 -5.45
CA TRP A 219 3.03 -8.20 -6.50
C TRP A 219 2.19 -9.11 -7.41
N SER A 220 2.62 -10.33 -7.70
CA SER A 220 1.85 -11.29 -8.50
C SER A 220 0.66 -11.90 -7.74
N ASP A 221 0.67 -11.90 -6.41
CA ASP A 221 -0.39 -12.47 -5.56
C ASP A 221 -1.70 -11.66 -5.57
N HIS A 222 -1.73 -10.46 -6.17
CA HIS A 222 -2.89 -9.58 -6.31
C HIS A 222 -3.71 -9.34 -5.03
N ARG A 223 -3.14 -9.53 -3.83
CA ARG A 223 -3.82 -9.14 -2.59
C ARG A 223 -3.84 -7.63 -2.47
N VAL A 224 -5.04 -7.08 -2.36
CA VAL A 224 -5.25 -5.67 -2.03
C VAL A 224 -5.65 -5.63 -0.57
N ARG A 225 -4.81 -5.02 0.25
CA ARG A 225 -5.13 -4.75 1.66
C ARG A 225 -4.65 -3.34 1.96
N ALA A 226 -5.59 -2.45 2.27
CA ALA A 226 -5.22 -1.19 2.91
C ALA A 226 -4.78 -1.53 4.33
N CYS A 227 -3.58 -1.12 4.70
CA CYS A 227 -3.12 -1.19 6.07
C CYS A 227 -3.08 0.24 6.60
N ASP A 228 -4.22 0.70 7.15
CA ASP A 228 -4.29 2.01 7.78
C ASP A 228 -3.81 1.95 9.24
N VAL A 229 -3.84 0.77 9.86
CA VAL A 229 -3.28 0.51 11.18
C VAL A 229 -2.51 -0.80 11.15
N GLY A 230 -1.22 -0.75 11.49
CA GLY A 230 -0.36 -1.93 11.59
C GLY A 230 0.43 -1.91 12.89
N VAL A 231 0.52 -3.05 13.57
CA VAL A 231 1.39 -3.25 14.74
C VAL A 231 2.64 -3.98 14.29
N TYR A 232 3.80 -3.39 14.57
CA TYR A 232 5.09 -3.93 14.16
C TYR A 232 6.06 -4.03 15.33
N GLU A 233 6.68 -5.19 15.44
CA GLU A 233 7.91 -5.32 16.23
C GLU A 233 9.05 -4.67 15.45
N MET A 234 9.87 -3.89 16.14
CA MET A 234 11.03 -3.20 15.56
C MET A 234 12.26 -3.43 16.44
N HIS A 235 13.40 -3.64 15.81
CA HIS A 235 14.72 -3.68 16.46
C HIS A 235 15.52 -2.45 16.04
N HIS A 236 15.44 -1.40 16.84
CA HIS A 236 16.12 -0.15 16.56
C HIS A 236 17.56 -0.15 17.14
N ALA A 237 18.54 0.27 16.34
CA ALA A 237 19.96 0.17 16.71
C ALA A 237 20.34 0.94 18.00
N ILE A 238 19.61 2.02 18.34
CA ILE A 238 19.91 2.86 19.52
C ILE A 238 19.07 2.45 20.72
N VAL A 239 17.76 2.26 20.54
CA VAL A 239 16.81 2.06 21.65
C VAL A 239 16.33 0.62 21.80
N GLY A 240 16.83 -0.30 20.96
CA GLY A 240 16.57 -1.72 21.05
C GLY A 240 15.22 -2.17 20.54
N ALA A 241 14.70 -3.26 21.10
CA ALA A 241 13.43 -3.87 20.70
C ALA A 241 12.24 -3.06 21.19
N MET A 242 11.26 -2.83 20.32
CA MET A 242 10.00 -2.15 20.67
C MET A 242 8.86 -2.65 19.79
N THR A 243 7.64 -2.50 20.26
CA THR A 243 6.41 -2.71 19.50
C THR A 243 5.75 -1.37 19.25
N VAL A 244 5.53 -1.03 17.98
CA VAL A 244 4.89 0.23 17.60
C VAL A 244 3.61 -0.02 16.79
N THR A 245 2.61 0.81 17.03
CA THR A 245 1.42 0.92 16.20
C THR A 245 1.65 2.03 15.19
N GLN A 246 1.68 1.69 13.89
CA GLN A 246 1.73 2.66 12.81
C GLN A 246 0.32 2.91 12.29
N GLN A 247 -0.13 4.15 12.41
CA GLN A 247 -1.42 4.59 11.92
C GLN A 247 -1.23 5.50 10.71
N THR A 248 -1.99 5.24 9.64
CA THR A 248 -1.93 6.00 8.39
C THR A 248 -3.17 6.88 8.27
N LEU A 249 -2.97 8.19 8.20
CA LEU A 249 -3.98 9.19 7.91
C LEU A 249 -3.84 9.64 6.46
N HIS A 250 -4.97 9.78 5.76
CA HIS A 250 -5.00 10.19 4.36
C HIS A 250 -5.36 11.66 4.24
N THR A 251 -4.59 12.43 3.46
CA THR A 251 -4.92 13.82 3.12
C THR A 251 -5.81 13.88 1.88
N GLU A 252 -6.52 14.99 1.68
CA GLU A 252 -7.32 15.23 0.47
C GLU A 252 -6.51 15.14 -0.83
N GLN A 253 -5.19 15.42 -0.76
CA GLN A 253 -4.28 15.32 -1.91
C GLN A 253 -3.78 13.88 -2.15
N GLY A 254 -4.28 12.89 -1.41
CA GLY A 254 -3.87 11.49 -1.52
C GLY A 254 -2.49 11.19 -0.92
N GLN A 255 -1.95 12.10 -0.08
CA GLN A 255 -0.75 11.84 0.69
C GLN A 255 -1.10 11.05 1.95
N ARG A 256 -0.14 10.31 2.47
CA ARG A 256 -0.28 9.50 3.68
C ARG A 256 0.59 10.06 4.79
N VAL A 257 -0.01 10.36 5.91
CA VAL A 257 0.71 10.74 7.14
C VAL A 257 0.75 9.51 8.02
N VAL A 258 1.93 8.91 8.13
CA VAL A 258 2.16 7.71 8.95
C VAL A 258 2.68 8.18 10.30
N VAL A 259 1.95 7.86 11.35
CA VAL A 259 2.28 8.18 12.74
C VAL A 259 2.59 6.86 13.46
N ALA A 260 3.73 6.79 14.15
CA ALA A 260 4.08 5.65 14.97
C ALA A 260 3.92 6.00 16.46
N THR A 261 3.18 5.16 17.18
CA THR A 261 2.92 5.28 18.61
C THR A 261 3.22 3.94 19.31
N ALA A 262 3.31 3.96 20.61
CA ALA A 262 3.38 2.74 21.43
C ALA A 262 2.30 2.80 22.51
N GLU A 263 1.99 1.63 23.09
CA GLU A 263 1.07 1.54 24.22
C GLU A 263 1.57 2.44 25.35
N PRO A 264 0.73 3.29 25.94
CA PRO A 264 1.10 4.15 27.06
C PRO A 264 1.76 3.35 28.19
N ASP A 265 2.74 3.96 28.85
CA ASP A 265 3.48 3.40 30.00
C ASP A 265 4.22 2.07 29.74
N SER A 266 4.32 1.66 28.45
CA SER A 266 5.05 0.47 28.06
C SER A 266 6.57 0.73 27.90
N ALA A 267 7.36 -0.34 27.90
CA ALA A 267 8.79 -0.26 27.57
C ALA A 267 9.00 0.34 26.15
N SER A 268 8.09 0.08 25.22
CA SER A 268 8.14 0.63 23.87
C SER A 268 7.87 2.14 23.84
N ALA A 269 6.96 2.64 24.69
CA ALA A 269 6.72 4.08 24.84
C ALA A 269 7.97 4.78 25.40
N HIS A 270 8.61 4.21 26.41
CA HIS A 270 9.87 4.72 26.95
C HIS A 270 10.99 4.73 25.90
N ALA A 271 11.09 3.66 25.09
CA ALA A 271 12.08 3.60 24.00
C ALA A 271 11.87 4.73 22.97
N LEU A 272 10.61 5.02 22.58
CA LEU A 272 10.29 6.14 21.70
C LEU A 272 10.63 7.50 22.32
N GLN A 273 10.38 7.69 23.63
CA GLN A 273 10.78 8.89 24.36
C GLN A 273 12.29 9.08 24.40
N LEU A 274 13.04 8.02 24.67
CA LEU A 274 14.51 8.04 24.64
C LEU A 274 15.04 8.38 23.24
N LEU A 275 14.42 7.85 22.18
CA LEU A 275 14.77 8.20 20.82
C LEU A 275 14.54 9.70 20.53
N ALA A 276 13.42 10.26 20.98
CA ALA A 276 13.13 11.69 20.84
C ALA A 276 14.14 12.57 21.56
N GLN A 277 14.54 12.15 22.77
CA GLN A 277 15.56 12.85 23.58
C GLN A 277 16.95 12.80 22.90
N ASP A 278 17.38 11.63 22.40
CA ASP A 278 18.66 11.45 21.70
C ASP A 278 18.73 12.37 20.46
N VAL A 279 17.65 12.43 19.69
CA VAL A 279 17.55 13.30 18.51
C VAL A 279 17.66 14.78 18.89
N THR A 280 17.04 15.19 19.98
CA THR A 280 17.09 16.58 20.48
C THR A 280 18.48 16.93 21.00
N ALA A 281 19.13 16.00 21.71
CA ALA A 281 20.47 16.20 22.26
C ALA A 281 21.57 16.33 21.17
N ARG A 282 21.38 15.71 20.02
CA ARG A 282 22.31 15.80 18.86
C ARG A 282 22.14 17.06 18.03
N GLU A 283 21.18 17.92 18.37
CA GLU A 283 21.00 19.19 17.67
C GLU A 283 22.10 20.19 18.10
N PRO A 284 22.92 20.71 17.16
CA PRO A 284 23.81 21.80 17.50
C PRO A 284 22.94 22.99 17.91
N ALA A 285 23.25 23.58 19.06
CA ALA A 285 22.58 24.77 19.56
C ALA A 285 22.54 25.82 18.42
N ARG A 286 21.32 26.19 17.99
CA ARG A 286 21.15 27.29 17.04
C ARG A 286 21.49 28.57 17.76
N HIS A 287 22.69 29.10 17.49
CA HIS A 287 23.08 30.48 17.82
C HIS A 287 22.56 31.43 16.74
#